data_23332261fed6e489bca933fbbdf1cb65
#
_entry.id   23332261fed6e489bca933fbbdf1cb65
#
_cell.length_a   1.000
_cell.length_b   1.000
_cell.length_c   1.000
_cell.angle_alpha   90.00
_cell.angle_beta   90.00
_cell.angle_gamma   90.00
#
_symmetry.space_group_name_H-M   'P 1'
#
loop_
_entity.id
_entity.type
_entity.pdbx_description
1 polymer ?
#
loop_
_entity_poly.entity_id
_entity_poly.type
_entity_poly.pdbx_seq_one_letter_code
_entity_poly.pdbx_strand_id
1 'polypeptide(L)'
;MDNGLRPVRYDTGLALAQLANTDAKLGALIERVGPFALRVKSTHSPFEALLEAILHQQLHANAAKAILGRLLAGFGDLHPRPEQLLAAPEEMLLAAGLSRSKLLSLRDLAGRTLDGTVPSLAVIRRLSDEEVIERLSRVRGIGTWTAEMLLIFRLGRPDVFPATDYGIRKGYLLSFGRIKVGKPITADMLPKPEQMQRRAARWKPWRSVASWYLWRACELPPMRPGGQIQLS
;
A
#
# COMPACT_ATOMS: atom_id res chain seq x y z
N MET A 1 10.93 -13.31 -16.99
CA MET A 1 11.04 -13.70 -15.57
C MET A 1 9.78 -13.23 -14.87
N ASP A 2 9.03 -14.16 -14.30
CA ASP A 2 7.79 -13.84 -13.57
C ASP A 2 8.17 -13.05 -12.30
N ASN A 3 7.83 -11.76 -12.27
CA ASN A 3 8.15 -10.87 -11.15
C ASN A 3 7.37 -11.20 -9.86
N GLY A 4 6.77 -12.38 -9.74
CA GLY A 4 5.94 -12.77 -8.61
C GLY A 4 4.65 -11.94 -8.46
N LEU A 5 4.30 -11.17 -9.49
CA LEU A 5 3.08 -10.38 -9.54
C LEU A 5 1.93 -11.20 -10.12
N ARG A 6 0.83 -11.27 -9.40
CA ARG A 6 -0.39 -12.00 -9.82
C ARG A 6 -1.60 -11.07 -9.80
N PRO A 7 -2.66 -11.37 -10.58
CA PRO A 7 -3.92 -10.65 -10.49
C PRO A 7 -4.56 -10.86 -9.10
N VAL A 8 -5.45 -9.96 -8.72
CA VAL A 8 -6.33 -10.14 -7.55
C VAL A 8 -7.26 -11.34 -7.75
N ARG A 9 -7.78 -11.89 -6.65
CA ARG A 9 -8.59 -13.12 -6.67
C ARG A 9 -10.10 -12.90 -6.59
N TYR A 10 -10.53 -11.64 -6.45
CA TYR A 10 -11.95 -11.29 -6.43
C TYR A 10 -12.45 -10.88 -7.82
N ASP A 11 -13.77 -10.92 -8.01
CA ASP A 11 -14.41 -10.54 -9.26
C ASP A 11 -14.30 -9.03 -9.50
N THR A 12 -13.41 -8.66 -10.39
CA THR A 12 -13.16 -7.24 -10.74
C THR A 12 -14.27 -6.66 -11.60
N GLY A 13 -14.95 -7.46 -12.42
CA GLY A 13 -16.09 -7.01 -13.22
C GLY A 13 -17.26 -6.60 -12.34
N LEU A 14 -17.61 -7.46 -11.38
CA LEU A 14 -18.65 -7.16 -10.38
C LEU A 14 -18.29 -5.91 -9.56
N ALA A 15 -17.03 -5.82 -9.12
CA ALA A 15 -16.57 -4.66 -8.34
C ALA A 15 -16.74 -3.35 -9.11
N LEU A 16 -16.33 -3.30 -10.37
CA LEU A 16 -16.44 -2.11 -11.22
C LEU A 16 -17.89 -1.73 -11.47
N ALA A 17 -18.75 -2.69 -11.79
CA ALA A 17 -20.18 -2.44 -12.01
C ALA A 17 -20.86 -1.86 -10.74
N GLN A 18 -20.58 -2.44 -9.57
CA GLN A 18 -21.15 -1.96 -8.31
C GLN A 18 -20.65 -0.56 -7.94
N LEU A 19 -19.34 -0.29 -8.09
CA LEU A 19 -18.77 1.02 -7.80
C LEU A 19 -19.33 2.11 -8.73
N ALA A 20 -19.43 1.84 -10.03
CA ALA A 20 -19.98 2.79 -10.99
C ALA A 20 -21.48 3.09 -10.71
N ASN A 21 -22.27 2.08 -10.39
CA ASN A 21 -23.67 2.24 -10.04
C ASN A 21 -23.89 3.01 -8.72
N THR A 22 -23.00 2.79 -7.75
CA THR A 22 -23.12 3.40 -6.41
C THR A 22 -22.66 4.85 -6.38
N ASP A 23 -21.68 5.21 -7.21
CA ASP A 23 -21.09 6.55 -7.22
C ASP A 23 -20.75 6.98 -8.66
N ALA A 24 -21.63 7.76 -9.27
CA ALA A 24 -21.50 8.21 -10.65
C ALA A 24 -20.17 8.96 -10.93
N LYS A 25 -19.62 9.70 -9.94
CA LYS A 25 -18.31 10.36 -10.12
C LYS A 25 -17.18 9.36 -10.12
N LEU A 26 -17.27 8.30 -9.30
CA LEU A 26 -16.30 7.21 -9.34
C LEU A 26 -16.46 6.41 -10.65
N GLY A 27 -17.67 6.19 -11.13
CA GLY A 27 -17.93 5.59 -12.44
C GLY A 27 -17.24 6.34 -13.58
N ALA A 28 -17.39 7.67 -13.61
CA ALA A 28 -16.72 8.51 -14.59
C ALA A 28 -15.17 8.46 -14.48
N LEU A 29 -14.64 8.30 -13.26
CA LEU A 29 -13.19 8.08 -13.08
C LEU A 29 -12.78 6.72 -13.63
N ILE A 30 -13.55 5.67 -13.37
CA ILE A 30 -13.29 4.31 -13.88
C ILE A 30 -13.23 4.32 -15.40
N GLU A 31 -14.18 4.95 -16.07
CA GLU A 31 -14.19 5.08 -17.53
C GLU A 31 -12.96 5.83 -18.06
N ARG A 32 -12.56 6.92 -17.42
CA ARG A 32 -11.40 7.73 -17.83
C ARG A 32 -10.07 7.01 -17.65
N VAL A 33 -9.90 6.23 -16.56
CA VAL A 33 -8.68 5.49 -16.27
C VAL A 33 -8.58 4.23 -17.14
N GLY A 34 -9.73 3.61 -17.44
CA GLY A 34 -9.79 2.37 -18.19
C GLY A 34 -9.62 1.11 -17.32
N PRO A 35 -9.09 0.01 -17.87
CA PRO A 35 -9.10 -1.30 -17.23
C PRO A 35 -8.37 -1.34 -15.88
N PHE A 36 -8.97 -2.03 -14.92
CA PHE A 36 -8.37 -2.28 -13.62
C PHE A 36 -7.15 -3.22 -13.74
N ALA A 37 -6.00 -2.80 -13.22
CA ALA A 37 -4.74 -3.52 -13.40
C ALA A 37 -3.92 -3.67 -12.11
N LEU A 38 -4.57 -3.69 -10.94
CA LEU A 38 -3.87 -3.96 -9.68
C LEU A 38 -3.24 -5.36 -9.71
N ARG A 39 -1.96 -5.43 -9.41
CA ARG A 39 -1.21 -6.67 -9.24
C ARG A 39 -0.74 -6.81 -7.80
N VAL A 40 -0.84 -8.03 -7.29
CA VAL A 40 -0.45 -8.40 -5.94
C VAL A 40 0.89 -9.12 -5.98
N LYS A 41 1.88 -8.61 -5.27
CA LYS A 41 3.18 -9.28 -5.16
C LYS A 41 3.04 -10.48 -4.22
N SER A 42 3.43 -11.67 -4.68
CA SER A 42 3.47 -12.85 -3.84
C SER A 42 4.38 -12.62 -2.62
N THR A 43 3.96 -13.11 -1.47
CA THR A 43 4.78 -13.11 -0.26
C THR A 43 4.76 -14.50 0.37
N HIS A 44 5.92 -14.94 0.85
CA HIS A 44 6.05 -16.20 1.58
C HIS A 44 5.66 -16.01 3.05
N SER A 45 5.92 -14.83 3.59
CA SER A 45 5.52 -14.49 4.96
C SER A 45 5.21 -13.00 5.13
N PRO A 46 4.34 -12.61 6.07
CA PRO A 46 4.17 -11.21 6.47
C PRO A 46 5.46 -10.58 6.98
N PHE A 47 6.31 -11.34 7.67
CA PHE A 47 7.62 -10.89 8.14
C PHE A 47 8.49 -10.37 7.00
N GLU A 48 8.66 -11.14 5.92
CA GLU A 48 9.45 -10.73 4.75
C GLU A 48 8.86 -9.47 4.09
N ALA A 49 7.54 -9.42 3.94
CA ALA A 49 6.88 -8.27 3.34
C ALA A 49 7.07 -6.99 4.17
N LEU A 50 7.02 -7.09 5.51
CA LEU A 50 7.23 -5.97 6.42
C LEU A 50 8.71 -5.58 6.52
N LEU A 51 9.63 -6.54 6.48
CA LEU A 51 11.07 -6.29 6.37
C LEU A 51 11.38 -5.42 5.14
N GLU A 52 10.90 -5.84 3.96
CA GLU A 52 11.02 -5.05 2.74
C GLU A 52 10.40 -3.65 2.90
N ALA A 53 9.20 -3.55 3.50
CA ALA A 53 8.52 -2.27 3.72
C ALA A 53 9.35 -1.32 4.59
N ILE A 54 9.91 -1.79 5.72
CA ILE A 54 10.80 -1.00 6.59
C ILE A 54 12.02 -0.49 5.82
N LEU A 55 12.62 -1.34 4.98
CA LEU A 55 13.79 -0.95 4.19
C LEU A 55 13.46 0.16 3.18
N HIS A 56 12.27 0.13 2.58
CA HIS A 56 11.86 1.11 1.57
C HIS A 56 11.40 2.45 2.15
N GLN A 57 11.10 2.56 3.45
CA GLN A 57 10.67 3.81 4.07
C GLN A 57 11.73 4.92 3.89
N GLN A 58 11.30 6.11 3.43
CA GLN A 58 12.13 7.32 3.29
C GLN A 58 13.38 7.15 2.38
N LEU A 59 13.37 6.18 1.48
CA LEU A 59 14.46 5.94 0.54
C LEU A 59 13.94 5.87 -0.89
N HIS A 60 14.78 6.27 -1.84
CA HIS A 60 14.55 5.97 -3.25
C HIS A 60 14.64 4.45 -3.49
N ALA A 61 13.84 3.94 -4.43
CA ALA A 61 13.72 2.52 -4.70
C ALA A 61 15.08 1.82 -4.94
N ASN A 62 16.00 2.47 -5.67
CA ASN A 62 17.33 1.90 -5.94
C ASN A 62 18.19 1.78 -4.67
N ALA A 63 18.14 2.77 -3.78
CA ALA A 63 18.87 2.72 -2.52
C ALA A 63 18.31 1.61 -1.60
N ALA A 64 16.99 1.51 -1.49
CA ALA A 64 16.35 0.45 -0.70
C ALA A 64 16.69 -0.95 -1.26
N LYS A 65 16.68 -1.11 -2.59
CA LYS A 65 17.06 -2.37 -3.25
C LYS A 65 18.52 -2.73 -3.01
N ALA A 66 19.44 -1.76 -3.03
CA ALA A 66 20.85 -1.99 -2.75
C ALA A 66 21.08 -2.43 -1.29
N ILE A 67 20.38 -1.81 -0.32
CA ILE A 67 20.43 -2.20 1.09
C ILE A 67 19.88 -3.61 1.27
N LEU A 68 18.72 -3.91 0.68
CA LEU A 68 18.14 -5.25 0.71
C LEU A 68 19.13 -6.29 0.15
N GLY A 69 19.74 -6.03 -1.01
CA GLY A 69 20.71 -6.95 -1.60
C GLY A 69 21.90 -7.24 -0.66
N ARG A 70 22.48 -6.21 -0.04
CA ARG A 70 23.58 -6.41 0.94
C ARG A 70 23.13 -7.15 2.19
N LEU A 71 21.90 -6.86 2.67
CA LEU A 71 21.32 -7.58 3.80
C LEU A 71 21.17 -9.07 3.47
N LEU A 72 20.58 -9.41 2.31
CA LEU A 72 20.39 -10.79 1.89
C LEU A 72 21.73 -11.52 1.70
N ALA A 73 22.73 -10.87 1.11
CA ALA A 73 24.07 -11.44 0.96
C ALA A 73 24.69 -11.85 2.32
N GLY A 74 24.45 -11.08 3.39
CA GLY A 74 24.85 -11.43 4.74
C GLY A 74 24.15 -12.68 5.30
N PHE A 75 23.06 -13.14 4.68
CA PHE A 75 22.30 -14.34 5.06
C PHE A 75 22.28 -15.42 3.95
N GLY A 76 23.30 -15.43 3.06
CA GLY A 76 23.42 -16.42 1.98
C GLY A 76 22.42 -16.22 0.85
N ASP A 77 22.12 -14.96 0.51
CA ASP A 77 21.18 -14.53 -0.54
C ASP A 77 19.72 -14.94 -0.31
N LEU A 78 19.39 -15.26 0.94
CA LEU A 78 18.02 -15.60 1.37
C LEU A 78 17.48 -14.55 2.33
N HIS A 79 16.15 -14.44 2.38
CA HIS A 79 15.52 -13.67 3.46
C HIS A 79 15.84 -14.31 4.82
N PRO A 80 16.36 -13.54 5.79
CA PRO A 80 16.65 -14.07 7.12
C PRO A 80 15.35 -14.52 7.80
N ARG A 81 15.43 -15.60 8.56
CA ARG A 81 14.38 -15.93 9.53
C ARG A 81 14.43 -14.96 10.71
N PRO A 82 13.32 -14.76 11.45
CA PRO A 82 13.30 -13.86 12.60
C PRO A 82 14.42 -14.13 13.60
N GLU A 83 14.69 -15.41 13.92
CA GLU A 83 15.75 -15.83 14.85
C GLU A 83 17.13 -15.42 14.35
N GLN A 84 17.39 -15.61 13.06
CA GLN A 84 18.66 -15.25 12.42
C GLN A 84 18.90 -13.74 12.47
N LEU A 85 17.84 -12.94 12.23
CA LEU A 85 17.93 -11.48 12.27
C LEU A 85 18.20 -10.96 13.69
N LEU A 86 17.63 -11.60 14.72
CA LEU A 86 17.89 -11.26 16.13
C LEU A 86 19.31 -11.63 16.55
N ALA A 87 19.83 -12.78 16.10
CA ALA A 87 21.16 -13.27 16.43
C ALA A 87 22.28 -12.57 15.64
N ALA A 88 21.94 -11.88 14.54
CA ALA A 88 22.94 -11.23 13.69
C ALA A 88 23.69 -10.11 14.44
N PRO A 89 25.03 -10.01 14.28
CA PRO A 89 25.82 -8.92 14.84
C PRO A 89 25.32 -7.56 14.32
N GLU A 90 25.31 -6.57 15.21
CA GLU A 90 24.86 -5.21 14.84
C GLU A 90 25.72 -4.62 13.72
N GLU A 91 27.02 -4.86 13.77
CA GLU A 91 28.01 -4.39 12.79
C GLU A 91 27.69 -4.91 11.39
N MET A 92 27.29 -6.18 11.28
CA MET A 92 26.89 -6.78 10.00
C MET A 92 25.65 -6.08 9.42
N LEU A 93 24.65 -5.81 10.25
CA LEU A 93 23.42 -5.14 9.84
C LEU A 93 23.65 -3.68 9.44
N LEU A 94 24.50 -2.96 10.19
CA LEU A 94 24.90 -1.60 9.86
C LEU A 94 25.75 -1.55 8.58
N ALA A 95 26.66 -2.50 8.38
CA ALA A 95 27.49 -2.62 7.17
C ALA A 95 26.64 -2.87 5.91
N ALA A 96 25.46 -3.51 6.03
CA ALA A 96 24.50 -3.62 4.95
C ALA A 96 23.86 -2.26 4.56
N GLY A 97 24.07 -1.21 5.37
CA GLY A 97 23.56 0.14 5.13
C GLY A 97 22.24 0.47 5.87
N LEU A 98 21.92 -0.30 6.89
CA LEU A 98 20.78 0.02 7.76
C LEU A 98 21.11 1.23 8.64
N SER A 99 20.16 2.15 8.76
CA SER A 99 20.21 3.15 9.84
C SER A 99 19.90 2.46 11.18
N ARG A 100 20.37 3.03 12.30
CA ARG A 100 20.06 2.52 13.65
C ARG A 100 18.55 2.40 13.88
N SER A 101 17.75 3.36 13.37
CA SER A 101 16.30 3.30 13.48
C SER A 101 15.70 2.10 12.75
N LYS A 102 16.15 1.81 11.51
CA LYS A 102 15.72 0.64 10.75
C LYS A 102 16.15 -0.67 11.41
N LEU A 103 17.38 -0.72 11.92
CA LEU A 103 17.88 -1.89 12.65
C LEU A 103 16.99 -2.20 13.86
N LEU A 104 16.65 -1.19 14.67
CA LEU A 104 15.74 -1.37 15.81
C LEU A 104 14.34 -1.83 15.37
N SER A 105 13.83 -1.28 14.26
CA SER A 105 12.54 -1.69 13.71
C SER A 105 12.56 -3.13 13.20
N LEU A 106 13.64 -3.56 12.56
CA LEU A 106 13.76 -4.94 12.08
C LEU A 106 13.91 -5.94 13.23
N ARG A 107 14.64 -5.59 14.30
CA ARG A 107 14.72 -6.43 15.51
C ARG A 107 13.37 -6.54 16.22
N ASP A 108 12.63 -5.43 16.36
CA ASP A 108 11.28 -5.45 16.93
C ASP A 108 10.33 -6.28 16.05
N LEU A 109 10.38 -6.13 14.72
CA LEU A 109 9.62 -6.97 13.80
C LEU A 109 9.93 -8.45 13.99
N ALA A 110 11.19 -8.82 14.14
CA ALA A 110 11.59 -10.20 14.35
C ALA A 110 11.06 -10.75 15.68
N GLY A 111 11.24 -10.00 16.79
CA GLY A 111 10.71 -10.37 18.10
C GLY A 111 9.18 -10.53 18.08
N ARG A 112 8.48 -9.59 17.45
CA ARG A 112 7.02 -9.61 17.30
C ARG A 112 6.51 -10.71 16.37
N THR A 113 7.36 -11.24 15.51
CA THR A 113 7.02 -12.42 14.71
C THR A 113 7.13 -13.68 15.53
N LEU A 114 8.15 -13.79 16.40
CA LEU A 114 8.34 -14.94 17.28
C LEU A 114 7.29 -15.03 18.39
N ASP A 115 6.84 -13.90 18.93
CA ASP A 115 5.78 -13.87 19.95
C ASP A 115 4.36 -14.01 19.36
N GLY A 116 4.22 -14.07 18.03
CA GLY A 116 2.96 -14.23 17.32
C GLY A 116 2.13 -12.93 17.17
N THR A 117 2.64 -11.78 17.60
CA THR A 117 2.01 -10.46 17.34
C THR A 117 1.91 -10.22 15.83
N VAL A 118 3.00 -10.45 15.10
CA VAL A 118 2.99 -10.54 13.62
C VAL A 118 2.59 -11.95 13.23
N PRO A 119 1.36 -12.15 12.72
CA PRO A 119 0.83 -13.48 12.48
C PRO A 119 1.46 -14.13 11.24
N SER A 120 1.45 -15.46 11.20
CA SER A 120 1.82 -16.21 9.99
C SER A 120 0.85 -15.93 8.85
N LEU A 121 1.25 -16.30 7.61
CA LEU A 121 0.39 -16.13 6.43
C LEU A 121 -0.94 -16.90 6.54
N ALA A 122 -0.94 -18.06 7.20
CA ALA A 122 -2.15 -18.85 7.43
C ALA A 122 -3.12 -18.16 8.39
N VAL A 123 -2.60 -17.54 9.45
CA VAL A 123 -3.39 -16.83 10.46
C VAL A 123 -3.90 -15.50 9.91
N ILE A 124 -3.03 -14.67 9.30
CA ILE A 124 -3.39 -13.32 8.82
C ILE A 124 -4.52 -13.35 7.79
N ARG A 125 -4.64 -14.44 7.01
CA ARG A 125 -5.71 -14.61 6.03
C ARG A 125 -7.10 -14.77 6.66
N ARG A 126 -7.17 -15.18 7.93
CA ARG A 126 -8.42 -15.40 8.67
C ARG A 126 -8.84 -14.22 9.52
N LEU A 127 -7.92 -13.29 9.76
CA LEU A 127 -8.17 -12.07 10.53
C LEU A 127 -8.94 -11.05 9.69
N SER A 128 -9.71 -10.19 10.35
CA SER A 128 -10.27 -8.98 9.75
C SER A 128 -9.16 -7.98 9.40
N ASP A 129 -9.46 -7.03 8.53
CA ASP A 129 -8.48 -6.00 8.14
C ASP A 129 -8.12 -5.12 9.35
N GLU A 130 -9.07 -4.84 10.22
CA GLU A 130 -8.90 -4.08 11.45
C GLU A 130 -7.97 -4.80 12.44
N GLU A 131 -8.16 -6.11 12.65
CA GLU A 131 -7.28 -6.93 13.50
C GLU A 131 -5.84 -6.97 12.95
N VAL A 132 -5.70 -7.08 11.63
CA VAL A 132 -4.37 -7.04 10.99
C VAL A 132 -3.69 -5.69 11.22
N ILE A 133 -4.40 -4.59 11.00
CA ILE A 133 -3.87 -3.24 11.20
C ILE A 133 -3.47 -3.05 12.66
N GLU A 134 -4.31 -3.43 13.62
CA GLU A 134 -4.02 -3.31 15.03
C GLU A 134 -2.74 -4.07 15.42
N ARG A 135 -2.63 -5.35 15.04
CA ARG A 135 -1.46 -6.18 15.36
C ARG A 135 -0.19 -5.64 14.74
N LEU A 136 -0.21 -5.33 13.44
CA LEU A 136 0.98 -4.87 12.73
C LEU A 136 1.43 -3.48 13.19
N SER A 137 0.52 -2.61 13.60
CA SER A 137 0.85 -1.28 14.13
C SER A 137 1.54 -1.30 15.49
N ARG A 138 1.61 -2.46 16.17
CA ARG A 138 2.42 -2.66 17.39
C ARG A 138 3.92 -2.81 17.08
N VAL A 139 4.27 -3.06 15.81
CA VAL A 139 5.67 -3.18 15.38
C VAL A 139 6.26 -1.78 15.22
N ARG A 140 7.45 -1.57 15.78
CA ARG A 140 8.18 -0.32 15.65
C ARG A 140 8.37 0.07 14.16
N GLY A 141 7.96 1.28 13.82
CA GLY A 141 8.07 1.80 12.44
C GLY A 141 7.00 1.29 11.47
N ILE A 142 6.07 0.46 11.91
CA ILE A 142 4.90 0.05 11.13
C ILE A 142 3.68 0.80 11.64
N GLY A 143 3.14 1.70 10.81
CA GLY A 143 1.89 2.38 11.09
C GLY A 143 0.72 1.81 10.28
N THR A 144 -0.48 2.33 10.54
CA THR A 144 -1.72 1.97 9.83
C THR A 144 -1.53 1.95 8.31
N TRP A 145 -0.91 2.98 7.74
CA TRP A 145 -0.66 3.05 6.29
C TRP A 145 0.18 1.89 5.75
N THR A 146 1.24 1.49 6.47
CA THR A 146 2.09 0.35 6.04
C THR A 146 1.31 -0.97 6.10
N ALA A 147 0.47 -1.16 7.13
CA ALA A 147 -0.40 -2.32 7.25
C ALA A 147 -1.46 -2.35 6.12
N GLU A 148 -2.07 -1.22 5.79
CA GLU A 148 -3.00 -1.08 4.66
C GLU A 148 -2.34 -1.41 3.32
N MET A 149 -1.08 -0.99 3.10
CA MET A 149 -0.31 -1.35 1.89
C MET A 149 -0.05 -2.86 1.81
N LEU A 150 0.25 -3.52 2.93
CA LEU A 150 0.37 -4.98 2.97
C LEU A 150 -0.95 -5.66 2.63
N LEU A 151 -2.07 -5.21 3.20
CA LEU A 151 -3.41 -5.75 2.91
C LEU A 151 -3.73 -5.66 1.41
N ILE A 152 -3.50 -4.51 0.78
CA ILE A 152 -3.82 -4.28 -0.65
C ILE A 152 -2.84 -5.02 -1.56
N PHE A 153 -1.52 -4.77 -1.41
CA PHE A 153 -0.52 -5.16 -2.41
C PHE A 153 0.13 -6.52 -2.17
N ARG A 154 -0.05 -7.12 -0.98
CA ARG A 154 0.50 -8.45 -0.63
C ARG A 154 -0.61 -9.48 -0.40
N LEU A 155 -1.67 -9.11 0.31
CA LEU A 155 -2.77 -10.02 0.61
C LEU A 155 -3.91 -9.94 -0.41
N GLY A 156 -4.01 -8.86 -1.17
CA GLY A 156 -5.05 -8.66 -2.19
C GLY A 156 -6.44 -8.49 -1.58
N ARG A 157 -6.53 -7.84 -0.40
CA ARG A 157 -7.80 -7.57 0.25
C ARG A 157 -8.65 -6.59 -0.58
N PRO A 158 -9.94 -6.86 -0.78
CA PRO A 158 -10.77 -6.05 -1.68
C PRO A 158 -11.26 -4.74 -1.06
N ASP A 159 -11.28 -4.62 0.28
CA ASP A 159 -12.04 -3.58 0.97
C ASP A 159 -11.21 -2.71 1.92
N VAL A 160 -10.03 -2.28 1.49
CA VAL A 160 -9.14 -1.39 2.25
C VAL A 160 -9.16 0.02 1.66
N PHE A 161 -9.27 1.03 2.53
CA PHE A 161 -9.28 2.44 2.12
C PHE A 161 -8.25 3.24 2.91
N PRO A 162 -7.04 3.46 2.40
CA PRO A 162 -5.97 4.17 3.09
C PRO A 162 -6.20 5.69 3.05
N ALA A 163 -7.13 6.16 3.87
CA ALA A 163 -7.60 7.55 3.88
C ALA A 163 -6.52 8.58 4.22
N THR A 164 -5.44 8.17 4.87
CA THR A 164 -4.29 9.03 5.21
C THR A 164 -3.24 9.10 4.11
N ASP A 165 -3.32 8.23 3.10
CA ASP A 165 -2.38 8.20 1.97
C ASP A 165 -2.46 9.48 1.15
N TYR A 166 -1.29 10.08 0.87
CA TYR A 166 -1.21 11.33 0.10
C TYR A 166 -1.79 11.18 -1.31
N GLY A 167 -1.47 10.08 -2.00
CA GLY A 167 -1.96 9.81 -3.35
C GLY A 167 -3.47 9.63 -3.39
N ILE A 168 -4.03 8.92 -2.41
CA ILE A 168 -5.48 8.77 -2.23
C ILE A 168 -6.15 10.12 -1.99
N ARG A 169 -5.62 10.93 -1.07
CA ARG A 169 -6.16 12.27 -0.78
C ARG A 169 -6.12 13.18 -2.00
N LYS A 170 -4.99 13.16 -2.71
CA LYS A 170 -4.81 13.93 -3.96
C LYS A 170 -5.75 13.43 -5.05
N GLY A 171 -5.82 12.13 -5.31
CA GLY A 171 -6.71 11.53 -6.30
C GLY A 171 -8.19 11.79 -5.98
N TYR A 172 -8.56 11.74 -4.70
CA TYR A 172 -9.90 12.11 -4.26
C TYR A 172 -10.21 13.59 -4.57
N LEU A 173 -9.29 14.51 -4.25
CA LEU A 173 -9.45 15.92 -4.56
C LEU A 173 -9.61 16.14 -6.07
N LEU A 174 -8.80 15.48 -6.89
CA LEU A 174 -8.87 15.56 -8.37
C LEU A 174 -10.19 15.02 -8.93
N SER A 175 -10.76 14.00 -8.32
CA SER A 175 -11.97 13.31 -8.83
C SER A 175 -13.28 13.92 -8.30
N PHE A 176 -13.28 14.42 -7.08
CA PHE A 176 -14.50 14.85 -6.39
C PHE A 176 -14.49 16.31 -5.96
N GLY A 177 -13.30 16.93 -5.90
CA GLY A 177 -13.11 18.32 -5.49
C GLY A 177 -13.41 19.32 -6.60
N ARG A 178 -13.41 20.60 -6.23
CA ARG A 178 -13.44 21.73 -7.17
C ARG A 178 -12.05 22.37 -7.19
N ILE A 179 -11.26 22.07 -8.22
CA ILE A 179 -9.89 22.60 -8.36
C ILE A 179 -9.88 23.59 -9.52
N LYS A 180 -9.22 24.72 -9.32
CA LYS A 180 -8.91 25.64 -10.43
C LYS A 180 -7.72 25.08 -11.22
N VAL A 181 -7.91 24.83 -12.51
CA VAL A 181 -6.86 24.36 -13.42
C VAL A 181 -5.66 25.31 -13.37
N GLY A 182 -4.44 24.75 -13.32
CA GLY A 182 -3.20 25.52 -13.35
C GLY A 182 -2.67 25.97 -11.97
N LYS A 183 -3.39 25.72 -10.87
CA LYS A 183 -2.84 25.98 -9.52
C LYS A 183 -2.23 24.73 -8.92
N PRO A 184 -1.06 24.85 -8.24
CA PRO A 184 -0.48 23.71 -7.52
C PRO A 184 -1.41 23.27 -6.38
N ILE A 185 -1.49 21.95 -6.15
CA ILE A 185 -2.23 21.39 -5.03
C ILE A 185 -1.36 21.50 -3.78
N THR A 186 -1.86 22.22 -2.79
CA THR A 186 -1.22 22.39 -1.49
C THR A 186 -1.81 21.45 -0.44
N ALA A 187 -1.12 21.23 0.67
CA ALA A 187 -1.52 20.27 1.70
C ALA A 187 -2.87 20.62 2.37
N ASP A 188 -3.16 21.92 2.50
CA ASP A 188 -4.41 22.47 3.07
C ASP A 188 -5.63 22.23 2.16
N MET A 189 -5.41 22.02 0.85
CA MET A 189 -6.48 21.70 -0.10
C MET A 189 -6.91 20.23 -0.01
N LEU A 190 -6.08 19.37 0.56
CA LEU A 190 -6.35 17.94 0.62
C LEU A 190 -7.51 17.64 1.57
N PRO A 191 -8.48 16.81 1.16
CA PRO A 191 -9.62 16.46 1.99
C PRO A 191 -9.18 15.74 3.27
N LYS A 192 -9.93 15.96 4.36
CA LYS A 192 -9.68 15.26 5.63
C LYS A 192 -10.03 13.78 5.50
N PRO A 193 -9.24 12.88 6.12
CA PRO A 193 -9.49 11.43 6.05
C PRO A 193 -10.92 11.04 6.42
N GLU A 194 -11.50 11.62 7.47
CA GLU A 194 -12.84 11.30 7.96
C GLU A 194 -13.91 11.66 6.93
N GLN A 195 -13.70 12.75 6.20
CA GLN A 195 -14.61 13.19 5.13
C GLN A 195 -14.60 12.20 3.96
N MET A 196 -13.42 11.70 3.61
CA MET A 196 -13.27 10.70 2.55
C MET A 196 -13.84 9.34 2.98
N GLN A 197 -13.60 8.91 4.22
CA GLN A 197 -14.13 7.67 4.77
C GLN A 197 -15.66 7.64 4.74
N ARG A 198 -16.34 8.76 5.07
CA ARG A 198 -17.81 8.87 4.94
C ARG A 198 -18.30 8.58 3.54
N ARG A 199 -17.61 9.09 2.51
CA ARG A 199 -17.98 8.77 1.12
C ARG A 199 -17.60 7.32 0.77
N ALA A 200 -16.41 6.88 1.14
CA ALA A 200 -15.91 5.54 0.86
C ALA A 200 -16.72 4.42 1.52
N ALA A 201 -17.52 4.73 2.53
CA ALA A 201 -18.42 3.75 3.15
C ALA A 201 -19.39 3.11 2.13
N ARG A 202 -19.83 3.85 1.12
CA ARG A 202 -20.70 3.35 0.04
C ARG A 202 -19.99 2.45 -0.97
N TRP A 203 -18.64 2.47 -1.00
CA TRP A 203 -17.82 1.67 -1.93
C TRP A 203 -17.52 0.27 -1.40
N LYS A 204 -17.96 -0.05 -0.18
CA LYS A 204 -17.85 -1.41 0.34
C LYS A 204 -18.60 -2.40 -0.55
N PRO A 205 -18.06 -3.61 -0.76
CA PRO A 205 -16.82 -4.17 -0.20
C PRO A 205 -15.59 -4.00 -1.15
N TRP A 206 -15.56 -2.95 -2.00
CA TRP A 206 -14.57 -2.78 -3.08
C TRP A 206 -13.68 -1.56 -2.91
N ARG A 207 -13.43 -1.13 -1.67
CA ARG A 207 -12.67 0.08 -1.39
C ARG A 207 -11.22 0.04 -1.89
N SER A 208 -10.58 -1.14 -1.97
CA SER A 208 -9.25 -1.28 -2.58
C SER A 208 -9.27 -1.01 -4.08
N VAL A 209 -10.34 -1.42 -4.78
CA VAL A 209 -10.53 -1.11 -6.20
C VAL A 209 -10.69 0.39 -6.39
N ALA A 210 -11.56 1.03 -5.60
CA ALA A 210 -11.73 2.49 -5.61
C ALA A 210 -10.41 3.22 -5.31
N SER A 211 -9.63 2.75 -4.34
CA SER A 211 -8.31 3.28 -3.99
C SER A 211 -7.35 3.22 -5.18
N TRP A 212 -7.32 2.12 -5.91
CA TRP A 212 -6.48 2.00 -7.10
C TRP A 212 -6.83 3.06 -8.15
N TYR A 213 -8.11 3.30 -8.41
CA TYR A 213 -8.54 4.34 -9.33
C TYR A 213 -8.20 5.75 -8.85
N LEU A 214 -8.27 6.00 -7.54
CA LEU A 214 -7.84 7.28 -6.97
C LEU A 214 -6.34 7.53 -7.15
N TRP A 215 -5.49 6.51 -7.00
CA TRP A 215 -4.08 6.64 -7.32
C TRP A 215 -3.87 6.94 -8.81
N ARG A 216 -4.60 6.27 -9.71
CA ARG A 216 -4.51 6.53 -11.17
C ARG A 216 -5.01 7.92 -11.55
N ALA A 217 -5.96 8.47 -10.81
CA ALA A 217 -6.41 9.86 -11.03
C ALA A 217 -5.26 10.88 -10.95
N CYS A 218 -4.21 10.59 -10.17
CA CYS A 218 -3.02 11.44 -10.06
C CYS A 218 -2.14 11.45 -11.33
N GLU A 219 -2.31 10.49 -12.22
CA GLU A 219 -1.54 10.30 -13.45
C GLU A 219 -2.28 10.84 -14.68
N LEU A 220 -3.57 11.10 -14.53
CA LEU A 220 -4.38 11.65 -15.62
C LEU A 220 -4.06 13.14 -15.82
N PRO A 221 -4.12 13.62 -17.07
CA PRO A 221 -4.06 15.06 -17.34
C PRO A 221 -5.23 15.77 -16.63
N PRO A 222 -5.02 17.03 -16.18
CA PRO A 222 -6.06 17.80 -15.53
C PRO A 222 -7.27 17.98 -16.44
N MET A 223 -8.48 17.83 -15.89
CA MET A 223 -9.72 18.08 -16.66
C MET A 223 -9.80 19.56 -17.02
N ARG A 224 -9.99 19.86 -18.31
CA ARG A 224 -10.35 21.22 -18.73
C ARG A 224 -11.79 21.54 -18.32
N PRO A 225 -12.08 22.80 -17.94
CA PRO A 225 -13.46 23.22 -17.71
C PRO A 225 -14.25 23.05 -19.02
N GLY A 226 -15.28 22.20 -19.02
CA GLY A 226 -16.15 22.06 -20.19
C GLY A 226 -16.28 20.67 -20.82
N GLY A 227 -15.60 19.63 -20.32
CA GLY A 227 -15.97 18.23 -20.60
C GLY A 227 -15.89 17.76 -22.06
N GLN A 228 -15.05 18.33 -22.93
CA GLN A 228 -14.84 17.78 -24.28
C GLN A 228 -13.45 17.14 -24.38
N ILE A 229 -13.44 15.83 -24.63
CA ILE A 229 -12.26 15.08 -25.03
C ILE A 229 -12.05 15.35 -26.53
N GLN A 230 -11.01 16.12 -26.89
CA GLN A 230 -10.49 16.04 -28.25
C GLN A 230 -9.50 14.87 -28.31
N LEU A 231 -9.93 13.79 -28.97
CA LEU A 231 -9.04 12.76 -29.47
C LEU A 231 -8.20 13.38 -30.60
N SER A 232 -6.93 13.50 -30.39
CA SER A 232 -5.93 13.76 -31.45
C SER A 232 -5.20 12.48 -31.75
#